data_5b780625d2e17b77ad0aff5d24aacbab
#
_entry.id   5b780625d2e17b77ad0aff5d24aacbab
#
_cell.length_a   1.000
_cell.length_b   1.000
_cell.length_c   1.000
_cell.angle_alpha   90.00
_cell.angle_beta   90.00
_cell.angle_gamma   90.00
#
_symmetry.space_group_name_H-M   'P 1'
#
loop_
_entity.id
_entity.type
_entity.pdbx_description
1 polymer ?
#
loop_
_entity_poly.entity_id
_entity_poly.type
_entity_poly.pdbx_seq_one_letter_code
_entity_poly.pdbx_strand_id
1 'polypeptide(L)'
;MAKIVCLGGGHGLFQTLTAFRLKGEKDITAVVSVADDGGSSGRIRKELEQIPPGDLRMAIAALTPDRENVGSVPWEDLLQHRFGGHGALAGHAVGNLLIAAFTEMLRSSVAALDTVVKAVGAVGRVLPVSCQPLQIEADVSGLDHTNIGNIYPVRGQVAVASTTGAVQRVRLIPQNPRPCAETMEAIRRADIITLGPGSWFTSVIPDAVSYTH
;
A
#
# COMPACT_ATOMS: atom_id res chain seq x y z
N MET A 1 -19.98 -16.16 6.80
CA MET A 1 -19.34 -15.38 5.73
C MET A 1 -17.90 -15.85 5.61
N ALA A 2 -17.41 -15.97 4.38
CA ALA A 2 -16.01 -16.31 4.17
C ALA A 2 -15.10 -15.15 4.59
N LYS A 3 -13.99 -15.47 5.24
CA LYS A 3 -12.94 -14.50 5.57
C LYS A 3 -12.03 -14.34 4.38
N ILE A 4 -12.05 -13.18 3.77
CA ILE A 4 -11.34 -12.90 2.52
C ILE A 4 -10.14 -12.02 2.83
N VAL A 5 -8.95 -12.46 2.46
CA VAL A 5 -7.72 -11.65 2.54
C VAL A 5 -7.27 -11.31 1.13
N CYS A 6 -7.09 -10.02 0.85
CA CYS A 6 -6.63 -9.51 -0.43
C CYS A 6 -5.24 -8.87 -0.26
N LEU A 7 -4.21 -9.47 -0.88
CA LEU A 7 -2.84 -8.94 -0.85
C LEU A 7 -2.55 -8.15 -2.13
N GLY A 8 -1.88 -7.01 -1.98
CA GLY A 8 -1.46 -6.19 -3.10
C GLY A 8 -1.27 -4.72 -2.76
N GLY A 9 -1.36 -3.88 -3.78
CA GLY A 9 -1.26 -2.42 -3.65
C GLY A 9 -1.85 -1.69 -4.86
N GLY A 10 -1.93 -0.37 -4.76
CA GLY A 10 -2.35 0.51 -5.84
C GLY A 10 -3.75 0.23 -6.41
N HIS A 11 -3.90 0.52 -7.70
CA HIS A 11 -5.19 0.42 -8.39
C HIS A 11 -5.71 -1.03 -8.52
N GLY A 12 -4.81 -2.02 -8.62
CA GLY A 12 -5.22 -3.42 -8.74
C GLY A 12 -5.95 -3.90 -7.50
N LEU A 13 -5.35 -3.68 -6.33
CA LEU A 13 -5.99 -4.01 -5.06
C LEU A 13 -7.28 -3.20 -4.85
N PHE A 14 -7.28 -1.90 -5.20
CA PHE A 14 -8.48 -1.05 -5.13
C PHE A 14 -9.67 -1.68 -5.87
N GLN A 15 -9.46 -2.13 -7.11
CA GLN A 15 -10.52 -2.77 -7.91
C GLN A 15 -11.01 -4.07 -7.28
N THR A 16 -10.09 -4.90 -6.78
CA THR A 16 -10.43 -6.17 -6.12
C THR A 16 -11.29 -5.94 -4.88
N LEU A 17 -10.89 -5.00 -4.01
CA LEU A 17 -11.62 -4.66 -2.79
C LEU A 17 -13.00 -4.09 -3.10
N THR A 18 -13.09 -3.18 -4.07
CA THR A 18 -14.36 -2.62 -4.54
C THR A 18 -15.29 -3.71 -5.04
N ALA A 19 -14.79 -4.66 -5.82
CA ALA A 19 -15.59 -5.77 -6.34
C ALA A 19 -16.17 -6.65 -5.22
N PHE A 20 -15.35 -7.00 -4.20
CA PHE A 20 -15.85 -7.77 -3.05
C PHE A 20 -16.86 -6.96 -2.22
N ARG A 21 -16.60 -5.67 -1.98
CA ARG A 21 -17.55 -4.78 -1.29
C ARG A 21 -18.89 -4.70 -2.02
N LEU A 22 -18.88 -4.48 -3.34
CA LEU A 22 -20.09 -4.40 -4.15
C LEU A 22 -20.85 -5.74 -4.21
N LYS A 23 -20.15 -6.87 -4.08
CA LYS A 23 -20.76 -8.19 -3.96
C LYS A 23 -21.42 -8.43 -2.60
N GLY A 24 -21.24 -7.52 -1.64
CA GLY A 24 -21.82 -7.60 -0.31
C GLY A 24 -21.00 -8.38 0.72
N GLU A 25 -19.76 -8.71 0.39
CA GLU A 25 -18.83 -9.32 1.36
C GLU A 25 -18.47 -8.30 2.44
N LYS A 26 -18.41 -8.77 3.69
CA LYS A 26 -18.15 -7.89 4.85
C LYS A 26 -16.90 -8.25 5.62
N ASP A 27 -16.46 -9.50 5.56
CA ASP A 27 -15.25 -9.97 6.26
C ASP A 27 -14.06 -9.95 5.30
N ILE A 28 -13.69 -8.73 4.90
CA ILE A 28 -12.60 -8.46 3.97
C ILE A 28 -11.43 -7.86 4.74
N THR A 29 -10.25 -8.41 4.58
CA THR A 29 -9.00 -7.80 5.06
C THR A 29 -8.10 -7.50 3.87
N ALA A 30 -7.80 -6.22 3.67
CA ALA A 30 -6.78 -5.79 2.73
C ALA A 30 -5.41 -5.85 3.40
N VAL A 31 -4.47 -6.57 2.83
CA VAL A 31 -3.05 -6.60 3.21
C VAL A 31 -2.26 -5.84 2.16
N VAL A 32 -1.67 -4.72 2.56
CA VAL A 32 -1.20 -3.70 1.63
C VAL A 32 0.31 -3.56 1.70
N SER A 33 0.94 -3.52 0.53
CA SER A 33 2.37 -3.22 0.39
C SER A 33 2.74 -1.85 0.96
N VAL A 34 3.90 -1.76 1.59
CA VAL A 34 4.44 -0.53 2.20
C VAL A 34 5.78 -0.12 1.59
N ALA A 35 5.96 -0.42 0.31
CA ALA A 35 7.17 -0.10 -0.43
C ALA A 35 7.04 1.14 -1.34
N ASP A 36 5.88 1.83 -1.34
CA ASP A 36 5.64 3.03 -2.15
C ASP A 36 6.60 4.17 -1.72
N ASP A 37 7.34 4.70 -2.68
CA ASP A 37 8.27 5.83 -2.48
C ASP A 37 7.92 7.03 -3.36
N GLY A 38 6.78 6.99 -4.03
CA GLY A 38 6.34 8.04 -4.95
C GLY A 38 5.56 9.18 -4.28
N GLY A 39 5.59 10.35 -4.91
CA GLY A 39 4.71 11.49 -4.62
C GLY A 39 4.52 11.83 -3.14
N SER A 40 3.25 11.89 -2.72
CA SER A 40 2.86 12.20 -1.34
C SER A 40 3.34 11.15 -0.33
N SER A 41 3.27 9.86 -0.68
CA SER A 41 3.69 8.75 0.17
C SER A 41 5.18 8.79 0.45
N GLY A 42 5.99 9.00 -0.59
CA GLY A 42 7.45 9.08 -0.47
C GLY A 42 7.89 10.26 0.39
N ARG A 43 7.21 11.42 0.29
CA ARG A 43 7.50 12.59 1.15
C ARG A 43 7.18 12.28 2.62
N ILE A 44 6.00 11.78 2.93
CA ILE A 44 5.58 11.42 4.30
C ILE A 44 6.53 10.39 4.89
N ARG A 45 6.84 9.33 4.13
CA ARG A 45 7.79 8.29 4.54
C ARG A 45 9.15 8.87 4.93
N LYS A 46 9.66 9.81 4.12
CA LYS A 46 10.97 10.44 4.34
C LYS A 46 10.98 11.45 5.48
N GLU A 47 9.92 12.24 5.61
CA GLU A 47 9.83 13.32 6.59
C GLU A 47 9.43 12.85 7.98
N LEU A 48 8.54 11.86 8.07
CA LEU A 48 8.00 11.35 9.34
C LEU A 48 8.51 9.96 9.72
N GLU A 49 9.37 9.34 8.90
CA GLU A 49 9.90 7.98 9.11
C GLU A 49 8.81 6.92 9.30
N GLN A 50 7.64 7.14 8.68
CA GLN A 50 6.48 6.27 8.74
C GLN A 50 6.37 5.37 7.50
N ILE A 51 5.53 4.33 7.58
CA ILE A 51 5.16 3.56 6.40
C ILE A 51 4.41 4.44 5.40
N PRO A 52 4.60 4.24 4.09
CA PRO A 52 3.93 5.06 3.06
C PRO A 52 2.41 4.83 3.08
N PRO A 53 1.60 5.90 3.22
CA PRO A 53 0.15 5.75 3.39
C PRO A 53 -0.64 5.62 2.08
N GLY A 54 -0.02 5.78 0.91
CA GLY A 54 -0.75 5.93 -0.36
C GLY A 54 -1.64 4.75 -0.72
N ASP A 55 -1.08 3.55 -0.75
CA ASP A 55 -1.81 2.34 -1.09
C ASP A 55 -2.77 1.93 0.04
N LEU A 56 -2.39 2.17 1.30
CA LEU A 56 -3.25 1.98 2.48
C LEU A 56 -4.50 2.86 2.40
N ARG A 57 -4.34 4.14 2.04
CA ARG A 57 -5.44 5.08 1.80
C ARG A 57 -6.35 4.58 0.67
N MET A 58 -5.76 4.11 -0.43
CA MET A 58 -6.54 3.57 -1.55
C MET A 58 -7.37 2.35 -1.13
N ALA A 59 -6.81 1.46 -0.33
CA ALA A 59 -7.53 0.31 0.19
C ALA A 59 -8.70 0.73 1.11
N ILE A 60 -8.50 1.73 1.99
CA ILE A 60 -9.59 2.28 2.81
C ILE A 60 -10.68 2.88 1.92
N ALA A 61 -10.31 3.70 0.93
CA ALA A 61 -11.27 4.31 0.01
C ALA A 61 -12.09 3.25 -0.74
N ALA A 62 -11.45 2.17 -1.23
CA ALA A 62 -12.13 1.07 -1.91
C ALA A 62 -13.16 0.34 -1.03
N LEU A 63 -12.89 0.26 0.28
CA LEU A 63 -13.77 -0.39 1.25
C LEU A 63 -14.81 0.56 1.85
N THR A 64 -14.74 1.87 1.59
CA THR A 64 -15.71 2.85 2.07
C THR A 64 -17.01 2.74 1.24
N PRO A 65 -18.18 2.57 1.87
CA PRO A 65 -19.45 2.54 1.15
C PRO A 65 -19.77 3.87 0.47
N ASP A 66 -20.38 3.82 -0.71
CA ASP A 66 -20.72 5.00 -1.52
C ASP A 66 -21.68 5.99 -0.83
N ARG A 67 -22.35 5.55 0.25
CA ARG A 67 -23.31 6.35 1.01
C ARG A 67 -22.72 7.04 2.24
N GLU A 68 -21.46 6.72 2.56
CA GLU A 68 -20.80 7.34 3.71
C GLU A 68 -20.21 8.70 3.31
N ASN A 69 -20.79 9.75 3.85
CA ASN A 69 -20.44 11.14 3.51
C ASN A 69 -19.99 11.93 4.74
N VAL A 70 -19.14 12.92 4.50
CA VAL A 70 -18.84 14.01 5.44
C VAL A 70 -19.55 15.25 4.95
N GLY A 71 -20.69 15.55 5.54
CA GLY A 71 -21.59 16.56 4.99
C GLY A 71 -22.12 16.15 3.61
N SER A 72 -21.82 16.95 2.58
CA SER A 72 -22.19 16.66 1.18
C SER A 72 -21.10 15.99 0.35
N VAL A 73 -19.95 15.67 0.95
CA VAL A 73 -18.80 15.08 0.25
C VAL A 73 -18.67 13.61 0.59
N PRO A 74 -18.59 12.69 -0.38
CA PRO A 74 -18.29 11.29 -0.14
C PRO A 74 -16.92 11.12 0.54
N TRP A 75 -16.83 10.22 1.53
CA TRP A 75 -15.57 9.93 2.19
C TRP A 75 -14.49 9.42 1.23
N GLU A 76 -14.88 8.63 0.23
CA GLU A 76 -13.95 8.16 -0.80
C GLU A 76 -13.30 9.35 -1.51
N ASP A 77 -14.09 10.34 -1.95
CA ASP A 77 -13.60 11.54 -2.65
C ASP A 77 -12.70 12.37 -1.74
N LEU A 78 -13.08 12.56 -0.48
CA LEU A 78 -12.28 13.31 0.48
C LEU A 78 -10.93 12.64 0.74
N LEU A 79 -10.91 11.33 0.96
CA LEU A 79 -9.66 10.60 1.16
C LEU A 79 -8.72 10.71 -0.05
N GLN A 80 -9.29 10.70 -1.26
CA GLN A 80 -8.56 10.76 -2.52
C GLN A 80 -8.17 12.19 -2.92
N HIS A 81 -8.84 13.21 -2.35
CA HIS A 81 -8.59 14.60 -2.70
C HIS A 81 -7.13 14.99 -2.48
N ARG A 82 -6.52 15.62 -3.50
CA ARG A 82 -5.15 16.14 -3.45
C ARG A 82 -5.17 17.65 -3.43
N PHE A 83 -4.39 18.20 -2.50
CA PHE A 83 -4.21 19.67 -2.44
C PHE A 83 -3.55 20.18 -3.72
N GLY A 84 -4.12 21.24 -4.27
CA GLY A 84 -3.52 22.01 -5.36
C GLY A 84 -2.44 22.97 -4.88
N GLY A 85 -2.02 23.88 -5.81
CA GLY A 85 -1.05 24.93 -5.50
C GLY A 85 0.41 24.47 -5.57
N HIS A 86 1.32 25.25 -4.95
CA HIS A 86 2.77 25.08 -5.08
C HIS A 86 3.51 24.97 -3.72
N GLY A 87 2.79 25.06 -2.61
CA GLY A 87 3.36 25.00 -1.25
C GLY A 87 3.60 23.58 -0.74
N ALA A 88 3.91 23.47 0.54
CA ALA A 88 4.24 22.21 1.21
C ALA A 88 3.12 21.16 1.10
N LEU A 89 1.85 21.58 1.10
CA LEU A 89 0.71 20.68 0.98
C LEU A 89 0.43 20.22 -0.46
N ALA A 90 1.00 20.88 -1.47
CA ALA A 90 0.73 20.58 -2.88
C ALA A 90 0.96 19.10 -3.20
N GLY A 91 -0.05 18.44 -3.81
CA GLY A 91 -0.03 17.04 -4.19
C GLY A 91 -0.19 16.05 -3.03
N HIS A 92 -0.25 16.48 -1.77
CA HIS A 92 -0.61 15.59 -0.67
C HIS A 92 -2.10 15.20 -0.75
N ALA A 93 -2.39 13.92 -0.56
CA ALA A 93 -3.77 13.46 -0.42
C ALA A 93 -4.25 13.65 1.03
N VAL A 94 -5.50 14.08 1.22
CA VAL A 94 -6.09 14.28 2.56
C VAL A 94 -5.99 13.00 3.39
N GLY A 95 -6.36 11.86 2.82
CA GLY A 95 -6.30 10.58 3.53
C GLY A 95 -4.87 10.15 3.88
N ASN A 96 -3.85 10.55 3.09
CA ASN A 96 -2.46 10.28 3.45
C ASN A 96 -2.05 11.07 4.71
N LEU A 97 -2.43 12.35 4.77
CA LEU A 97 -2.14 13.20 5.94
C LEU A 97 -2.92 12.71 7.17
N LEU A 98 -4.16 12.26 6.98
CA LEU A 98 -4.99 11.73 8.06
C LEU A 98 -4.36 10.45 8.67
N ILE A 99 -3.95 9.49 7.85
CA ILE A 99 -3.28 8.27 8.31
C ILE A 99 -1.97 8.62 9.02
N ALA A 100 -1.18 9.53 8.45
CA ALA A 100 0.10 9.95 9.03
C ALA A 100 -0.09 10.59 10.42
N ALA A 101 -1.08 11.49 10.56
CA ALA A 101 -1.40 12.14 11.83
C ALA A 101 -1.82 11.13 12.91
N PHE A 102 -2.72 10.20 12.57
CA PHE A 102 -3.10 9.15 13.52
C PHE A 102 -1.95 8.21 13.86
N THR A 103 -1.07 7.90 12.90
CA THR A 103 0.11 7.07 13.16
C THR A 103 1.03 7.76 14.18
N GLU A 104 1.24 9.06 14.06
CA GLU A 104 2.04 9.84 15.00
C GLU A 104 1.38 9.87 16.40
N MET A 105 0.10 10.20 16.46
CA MET A 105 -0.64 10.30 17.71
C MET A 105 -0.75 8.98 18.46
N LEU A 106 -1.01 7.89 17.76
CA LEU A 106 -1.24 6.55 18.35
C LEU A 106 0.03 5.70 18.43
N ARG A 107 1.13 6.16 17.81
CA ARG A 107 2.41 5.44 17.70
C ARG A 107 2.25 3.99 17.18
N SER A 108 1.25 3.77 16.36
CA SER A 108 0.91 2.48 15.76
C SER A 108 0.21 2.69 14.43
N SER A 109 0.81 2.20 13.36
CA SER A 109 0.20 2.26 12.03
C SER A 109 -1.09 1.42 11.94
N VAL A 110 -1.12 0.27 12.62
CA VAL A 110 -2.32 -0.59 12.66
C VAL A 110 -3.47 0.12 13.38
N ALA A 111 -3.21 0.69 14.57
CA ALA A 111 -4.23 1.44 15.31
C ALA A 111 -4.72 2.67 14.53
N ALA A 112 -3.82 3.36 13.81
CA ALA A 112 -4.17 4.47 12.95
C ALA A 112 -5.13 4.04 11.83
N LEU A 113 -4.81 2.95 11.13
CA LEU A 113 -5.64 2.40 10.07
C LEU A 113 -7.00 1.95 10.58
N ASP A 114 -7.06 1.20 11.68
CA ASP A 114 -8.31 0.78 12.32
C ASP A 114 -9.17 2.00 12.72
N THR A 115 -8.54 3.07 13.19
CA THR A 115 -9.25 4.33 13.54
C THR A 115 -9.83 5.00 12.31
N VAL A 116 -9.07 5.13 11.22
CA VAL A 116 -9.55 5.73 9.97
C VAL A 116 -10.65 4.88 9.36
N VAL A 117 -10.46 3.55 9.25
CA VAL A 117 -11.48 2.60 8.76
C VAL A 117 -12.80 2.77 9.50
N LYS A 118 -12.74 2.85 10.84
CA LYS A 118 -13.93 3.07 11.67
C LYS A 118 -14.56 4.44 11.43
N ALA A 119 -13.76 5.50 11.32
CA ALA A 119 -14.25 6.87 11.15
C ALA A 119 -14.99 7.06 9.83
N VAL A 120 -14.55 6.40 8.75
CA VAL A 120 -15.15 6.51 7.42
C VAL A 120 -16.21 5.43 7.16
N GLY A 121 -16.50 4.58 8.12
CA GLY A 121 -17.49 3.49 7.97
C GLY A 121 -17.10 2.43 6.95
N ALA A 122 -15.80 2.28 6.67
CA ALA A 122 -15.32 1.31 5.69
C ALA A 122 -15.63 -0.14 6.12
N VAL A 123 -15.94 -0.99 5.15
CA VAL A 123 -16.25 -2.41 5.36
C VAL A 123 -14.96 -3.21 5.47
N GLY A 124 -14.83 -4.02 6.52
CA GLY A 124 -13.64 -4.87 6.68
C GLY A 124 -12.48 -4.15 7.36
N ARG A 125 -11.25 -4.56 7.05
CA ARG A 125 -10.02 -4.09 7.70
C ARG A 125 -8.91 -3.83 6.69
N VAL A 126 -8.02 -2.86 6.99
CA VAL A 126 -6.83 -2.58 6.19
C VAL A 126 -5.60 -2.72 7.06
N LEU A 127 -4.68 -3.55 6.66
CA LEU A 127 -3.45 -3.86 7.40
C LEU A 127 -2.23 -3.67 6.49
N PRO A 128 -1.10 -3.16 7.02
CA PRO A 128 0.14 -3.10 6.27
C PRO A 128 0.81 -4.47 6.25
N VAL A 129 1.50 -4.81 5.17
CA VAL A 129 2.30 -6.03 5.09
C VAL A 129 3.41 -6.07 6.16
N SER A 130 3.98 -4.91 6.46
CA SER A 130 4.96 -4.69 7.51
C SER A 130 4.69 -3.37 8.21
N CYS A 131 4.95 -3.32 9.53
CA CYS A 131 4.86 -2.08 10.30
C CYS A 131 6.13 -1.21 10.17
N GLN A 132 7.09 -1.64 9.35
CA GLN A 132 8.30 -0.91 8.99
C GLN A 132 8.27 -0.52 7.51
N PRO A 133 8.79 0.66 7.13
CA PRO A 133 8.90 1.02 5.73
C PRO A 133 9.78 0.02 4.99
N LEU A 134 9.30 -0.49 3.86
CA LEU A 134 10.06 -1.37 2.98
C LEU A 134 10.56 -0.59 1.77
N GLN A 135 11.71 -0.97 1.24
CA GLN A 135 12.23 -0.47 -0.01
C GLN A 135 12.46 -1.63 -0.98
N ILE A 136 12.16 -1.41 -2.24
CA ILE A 136 12.44 -2.37 -3.30
C ILE A 136 13.82 -2.02 -3.89
N GLU A 137 14.64 -3.04 -4.09
CA GLU A 137 15.85 -2.96 -4.89
C GLU A 137 15.82 -4.07 -5.92
N ALA A 138 16.13 -3.73 -7.17
CA ALA A 138 16.20 -4.68 -8.28
C ALA A 138 17.61 -4.69 -8.89
N ASP A 139 18.06 -5.88 -9.26
CA ASP A 139 19.23 -6.06 -10.11
C ASP A 139 18.76 -5.96 -11.57
N VAL A 140 19.29 -4.98 -12.32
CA VAL A 140 18.82 -4.65 -13.66
C VAL A 140 19.99 -4.72 -14.65
N SER A 141 19.83 -5.45 -15.75
CA SER A 141 20.76 -5.51 -16.86
C SER A 141 20.29 -4.66 -18.05
N GLY A 142 21.18 -4.35 -18.98
CA GLY A 142 20.85 -3.60 -20.20
C GLY A 142 20.72 -2.09 -20.02
N LEU A 143 21.13 -1.53 -18.88
CA LEU A 143 21.16 -0.07 -18.65
C LEU A 143 22.37 0.59 -19.32
N ASP A 144 23.46 -0.16 -19.50
CA ASP A 144 24.66 0.29 -20.19
C ASP A 144 24.68 -0.28 -21.59
N HIS A 145 24.51 0.59 -22.58
CA HIS A 145 24.53 0.21 -24.01
C HIS A 145 25.90 -0.29 -24.49
N THR A 146 27.00 0.03 -23.78
CA THR A 146 28.36 -0.42 -24.12
C THR A 146 28.65 -1.80 -23.51
N ASN A 147 27.94 -2.20 -22.47
CA ASN A 147 28.07 -3.50 -21.82
C ASN A 147 26.74 -4.00 -21.28
N ILE A 148 25.93 -4.59 -22.16
CA ILE A 148 24.56 -5.04 -21.89
C ILE A 148 24.49 -6.08 -20.78
N GLY A 149 25.58 -6.84 -20.55
CA GLY A 149 25.64 -7.89 -19.51
C GLY A 149 25.86 -7.37 -18.10
N ASN A 150 26.25 -6.11 -17.92
CA ASN A 150 26.45 -5.55 -16.59
C ASN A 150 25.12 -5.43 -15.84
N ILE A 151 25.18 -5.78 -14.55
CA ILE A 151 24.04 -5.70 -13.64
C ILE A 151 24.24 -4.52 -12.71
N TYR A 152 23.22 -3.66 -12.65
CA TYR A 152 23.20 -2.48 -11.80
C TYR A 152 22.05 -2.56 -10.79
N PRO A 153 22.28 -2.21 -9.50
CA PRO A 153 21.22 -2.11 -8.54
C PRO A 153 20.39 -0.85 -8.77
N VAL A 154 19.09 -1.02 -8.93
CA VAL A 154 18.09 0.07 -9.03
C VAL A 154 17.24 0.04 -7.76
N ARG A 155 17.23 1.15 -7.01
CA ARG A 155 16.52 1.26 -5.74
C ARG A 155 15.29 2.16 -5.84
N GLY A 156 14.23 1.74 -5.20
CA GLY A 156 12.96 2.44 -5.10
C GLY A 156 11.91 1.88 -6.05
N GLN A 157 10.66 1.90 -5.59
CA GLN A 157 9.53 1.37 -6.35
C GLN A 157 9.35 2.10 -7.68
N VAL A 158 9.40 3.44 -7.65
CA VAL A 158 9.24 4.27 -8.86
C VAL A 158 10.39 4.01 -9.84
N ALA A 159 11.63 3.93 -9.36
CA ALA A 159 12.79 3.70 -10.21
C ALA A 159 12.75 2.30 -10.86
N VAL A 160 12.37 1.27 -10.11
CA VAL A 160 12.21 -0.10 -10.63
C VAL A 160 11.08 -0.17 -11.64
N ALA A 161 9.94 0.50 -11.37
CA ALA A 161 8.79 0.51 -12.27
C ALA A 161 9.07 1.24 -13.59
N SER A 162 9.95 2.24 -13.58
CA SER A 162 10.31 3.05 -14.76
C SER A 162 11.59 2.61 -15.45
N THR A 163 12.26 1.55 -14.99
CA THR A 163 13.51 1.09 -15.59
C THR A 163 13.30 0.62 -17.02
N THR A 164 14.24 0.97 -17.89
CA THR A 164 14.26 0.51 -19.29
C THR A 164 15.04 -0.79 -19.49
N GLY A 165 15.79 -1.21 -18.45
CA GLY A 165 16.54 -2.46 -18.46
C GLY A 165 15.70 -3.68 -18.09
N ALA A 166 16.29 -4.85 -18.20
CA ALA A 166 15.67 -6.11 -17.82
C ALA A 166 15.90 -6.40 -16.33
N VAL A 167 14.82 -6.49 -15.56
CA VAL A 167 14.86 -6.86 -14.14
C VAL A 167 15.23 -8.33 -14.02
N GLN A 168 16.35 -8.62 -13.38
CA GLN A 168 16.87 -9.98 -13.16
C GLN A 168 16.45 -10.53 -11.81
N ARG A 169 16.43 -9.69 -10.79
CA ARG A 169 16.11 -10.07 -9.42
C ARG A 169 15.50 -8.88 -8.66
N VAL A 170 14.56 -9.16 -7.77
CA VAL A 170 13.98 -8.16 -6.85
C VAL A 170 14.25 -8.61 -5.42
N ARG A 171 14.57 -7.66 -4.55
CA ARG A 171 14.74 -7.88 -3.10
C ARG A 171 14.16 -6.72 -2.30
N LEU A 172 13.77 -7.01 -1.08
CA LEU A 172 13.32 -6.01 -0.11
C LEU A 172 14.49 -5.52 0.76
N ILE A 173 14.40 -4.27 1.17
CA ILE A 173 15.27 -3.67 2.17
C ILE A 173 14.39 -3.17 3.33
N PRO A 174 14.59 -3.68 4.56
CA PRO A 174 15.52 -4.73 4.94
C PRO A 174 15.21 -6.08 4.27
N GLN A 175 16.22 -6.97 4.16
CA GLN A 175 16.06 -8.26 3.46
C GLN A 175 15.09 -9.21 4.16
N ASN A 176 14.99 -9.11 5.48
CA ASN A 176 14.08 -9.90 6.31
C ASN A 176 13.12 -8.94 7.05
N PRO A 177 12.12 -8.38 6.36
CA PRO A 177 11.17 -7.50 7.00
C PRO A 177 10.32 -8.27 8.02
N ARG A 178 10.02 -7.63 9.14
CA ARG A 178 9.08 -8.22 10.10
C ARG A 178 7.65 -7.93 9.66
N PRO A 179 6.85 -8.95 9.38
CA PRO A 179 5.43 -8.74 9.08
C PRO A 179 4.70 -8.23 10.32
N CYS A 180 3.61 -7.51 10.14
CA CYS A 180 2.73 -7.16 11.24
C CYS A 180 2.04 -8.41 11.79
N ALA A 181 1.94 -8.53 13.11
CA ALA A 181 1.34 -9.69 13.75
C ALA A 181 -0.14 -9.87 13.34
N GLU A 182 -0.88 -8.77 13.25
CA GLU A 182 -2.28 -8.73 12.83
C GLU A 182 -2.47 -9.23 11.40
N THR A 183 -1.52 -8.92 10.52
CA THR A 183 -1.53 -9.38 9.13
C THR A 183 -1.30 -10.87 9.03
N MET A 184 -0.33 -11.40 9.79
CA MET A 184 -0.09 -12.84 9.87
C MET A 184 -1.30 -13.60 10.42
N GLU A 185 -1.97 -13.05 11.42
CA GLU A 185 -3.18 -13.65 11.99
C GLU A 185 -4.34 -13.63 10.98
N ALA A 186 -4.53 -12.52 10.25
CA ALA A 186 -5.55 -12.44 9.22
C ALA A 186 -5.34 -13.49 8.12
N ILE A 187 -4.10 -13.65 7.64
CA ILE A 187 -3.75 -14.65 6.61
C ILE A 187 -4.00 -16.08 7.11
N ARG A 188 -3.60 -16.40 8.35
CA ARG A 188 -3.81 -17.74 8.94
C ARG A 188 -5.29 -18.11 9.08
N ARG A 189 -6.16 -17.12 9.28
CA ARG A 189 -7.60 -17.30 9.47
C ARG A 189 -8.42 -17.18 8.19
N ALA A 190 -7.79 -16.86 7.07
CA ALA A 190 -8.48 -16.65 5.82
C ALA A 190 -9.06 -17.94 5.26
N ASP A 191 -10.28 -17.88 4.77
CA ASP A 191 -10.91 -18.92 3.97
C ASP A 191 -10.52 -18.76 2.49
N ILE A 192 -10.31 -17.51 2.05
CA ILE A 192 -9.93 -17.15 0.68
C ILE A 192 -8.80 -16.12 0.74
N ILE A 193 -7.75 -16.37 -0.03
CA ILE A 193 -6.66 -15.43 -0.22
C ILE A 193 -6.55 -15.07 -1.70
N THR A 194 -6.53 -13.77 -2.01
CA THR A 194 -6.24 -13.27 -3.34
C THR A 194 -4.92 -12.53 -3.36
N LEU A 195 -4.13 -12.72 -4.40
CA LEU A 195 -2.86 -12.04 -4.62
C LEU A 195 -2.90 -11.27 -5.94
N GLY A 196 -2.85 -9.95 -5.86
CA GLY A 196 -3.02 -9.07 -7.02
C GLY A 196 -4.50 -8.83 -7.39
N PRO A 197 -4.78 -8.26 -8.58
CA PRO A 197 -3.84 -7.85 -9.63
C PRO A 197 -2.92 -6.69 -9.21
N GLY A 198 -1.82 -6.54 -9.91
CA GLY A 198 -0.85 -5.47 -9.67
C GLY A 198 0.45 -5.68 -10.42
N SER A 199 1.33 -4.69 -10.35
CA SER A 199 2.68 -4.82 -10.91
C SER A 199 3.41 -5.97 -10.24
N TRP A 200 3.93 -6.91 -11.07
CA TRP A 200 4.60 -8.10 -10.56
C TRP A 200 5.78 -7.76 -9.66
N PHE A 201 6.65 -6.84 -10.11
CA PHE A 201 7.87 -6.50 -9.38
C PHE A 201 7.68 -5.50 -8.25
N THR A 202 6.67 -4.63 -8.33
CA THR A 202 6.53 -3.52 -7.40
C THR A 202 5.38 -3.64 -6.41
N SER A 203 4.45 -4.59 -6.65
CA SER A 203 3.32 -4.82 -5.76
C SER A 203 3.20 -6.29 -5.32
N VAL A 204 3.20 -7.25 -6.29
CA VAL A 204 2.89 -8.66 -5.99
C VAL A 204 4.07 -9.37 -5.34
N ILE A 205 5.28 -9.30 -5.94
CA ILE A 205 6.48 -9.95 -5.37
C ILE A 205 6.83 -9.41 -3.99
N PRO A 206 6.85 -8.09 -3.73
CA PRO A 206 7.14 -7.55 -2.41
C PRO A 206 6.23 -8.12 -1.31
N ASP A 207 4.96 -8.31 -1.59
CA ASP A 207 4.03 -8.93 -0.64
C ASP A 207 4.36 -10.42 -0.43
N ALA A 208 4.59 -11.17 -1.51
CA ALA A 208 4.92 -12.60 -1.44
C ALA A 208 6.26 -12.84 -0.69
N VAL A 209 7.30 -12.07 -1.00
CA VAL A 209 8.64 -12.23 -0.36
C VAL A 209 8.59 -11.92 1.13
N SER A 210 7.69 -11.04 1.59
CA SER A 210 7.53 -10.74 3.01
C SER A 210 7.05 -11.93 3.85
N TYR A 211 6.54 -13.01 3.23
CA TYR A 211 5.97 -14.18 3.90
C TYR A 211 6.69 -15.50 3.63
N THR A 212 7.75 -15.50 2.83
CA THR A 212 8.45 -16.74 2.43
C THR A 212 9.63 -17.11 3.34
N HIS A 213 9.74 -16.50 4.51
CA HIS A 213 10.81 -16.78 5.47
C HIS A 213 10.27 -17.20 6.83
#